data_eac400070fdb409d7f555e099f248ef6
#
_entry.id   eac400070fdb409d7f555e099f248ef6
#
_cell.length_a   1.000
_cell.length_b   1.000
_cell.length_c   1.000
_cell.angle_alpha   90.00
_cell.angle_beta   90.00
_cell.angle_gamma   90.00
#
_symmetry.space_group_name_H-M   'P 1'
#
loop_
_entity.id
_entity.type
_entity.pdbx_description
1 polymer ?
#
loop_
_entity_poly.entity_id
_entity_poly.type
_entity_poly.pdbx_seq_one_letter_code
_entity_poly.pdbx_strand_id
1 'polypeptide(L)'
;SSVSGKVNKVDAVIDASGYRKPAIFIDVDGDEWEESIDRSSTLVKECALTPEEIVAKVKNAGVVGMGGACFPTHVKLSPPPGCKAECVIINAVECEPYLTADHRLMLEKADEVLVGVSILMKAAKVTKGYIGIENNKPDAIKLMTEKAAQYPGIEVVPLQVKYPQGGEKQLIDAVIGRQVPAPPAIPINVGAVVQNVGTAFAVYEAVQKNKPLFERIVTVTGKSVKNPSNFLTRMGTPMSQLIDAA
;
A
#
# COMPACT_ATOMS: atom_id res chain seq x y z
N SER A 1 4.88 -17.27 -6.55
CA SER A 1 3.83 -17.20 -7.57
C SER A 1 2.56 -16.63 -6.97
N SER A 2 1.72 -15.96 -7.76
CA SER A 2 0.40 -15.48 -7.34
C SER A 2 -0.69 -16.56 -7.42
N VAL A 3 -0.37 -17.70 -8.04
CA VAL A 3 -1.27 -18.83 -8.27
C VAL A 3 -0.54 -20.15 -8.11
N SER A 4 -1.29 -21.23 -7.83
CA SER A 4 -0.85 -22.60 -7.92
C SER A 4 -0.98 -23.10 -9.35
N GLY A 5 -0.09 -23.99 -9.80
CA GLY A 5 -0.16 -24.53 -11.13
C GLY A 5 1.20 -24.93 -11.72
N LYS A 6 1.23 -25.15 -13.01
CA LYS A 6 2.42 -25.55 -13.77
C LYS A 6 2.85 -24.45 -14.72
N VAL A 7 4.16 -24.17 -14.75
CA VAL A 7 4.73 -23.25 -15.75
C VAL A 7 4.56 -23.88 -17.14
N ASN A 8 3.80 -23.20 -17.99
CA ASN A 8 3.57 -23.61 -19.38
C ASN A 8 4.71 -23.10 -20.26
N LYS A 9 5.00 -21.80 -20.21
CA LYS A 9 6.06 -21.18 -21.00
C LYS A 9 6.56 -19.88 -20.36
N VAL A 10 7.71 -19.41 -20.83
CA VAL A 10 8.18 -18.05 -20.64
C VAL A 10 8.18 -17.36 -21.99
N ASP A 11 7.49 -16.25 -22.11
CA ASP A 11 7.35 -15.52 -23.38
C ASP A 11 7.17 -14.01 -23.10
N ALA A 12 7.19 -13.18 -24.13
CA ALA A 12 7.00 -11.75 -23.99
C ALA A 12 5.53 -11.37 -24.17
N VAL A 13 4.99 -10.58 -23.23
CA VAL A 13 3.65 -9.98 -23.31
C VAL A 13 3.72 -8.47 -23.38
N ILE A 14 2.70 -7.84 -23.93
CA ILE A 14 2.50 -6.39 -23.81
C ILE A 14 1.84 -6.15 -22.47
N ASP A 15 2.55 -5.43 -21.58
CA ASP A 15 2.02 -5.03 -20.28
C ASP A 15 1.22 -3.72 -20.36
N ALA A 16 0.74 -3.25 -19.19
CA ALA A 16 -0.04 -2.01 -19.11
C ALA A 16 0.74 -0.76 -19.54
N SER A 17 2.08 -0.81 -19.64
CA SER A 17 2.91 0.28 -20.16
C SER A 17 2.97 0.32 -21.70
N GLY A 18 2.38 -0.67 -22.37
CA GLY A 18 2.42 -0.81 -23.83
C GLY A 18 3.71 -1.42 -24.39
N TYR A 19 4.63 -1.83 -23.51
CA TYR A 19 5.90 -2.45 -23.92
C TYR A 19 5.88 -3.96 -23.73
N ARG A 20 6.62 -4.68 -24.60
CA ARG A 20 6.81 -6.11 -24.44
C ARG A 20 7.79 -6.39 -23.29
N LYS A 21 7.35 -7.22 -22.35
CA LYS A 21 8.15 -7.64 -21.18
C LYS A 21 8.09 -9.15 -20.99
N PRO A 22 9.15 -9.78 -20.46
CA PRO A 22 9.12 -11.20 -20.14
C PRO A 22 8.00 -11.52 -19.14
N ALA A 23 7.27 -12.59 -19.39
CA ALA A 23 6.23 -13.09 -18.51
C ALA A 23 6.29 -14.60 -18.39
N ILE A 24 5.91 -15.11 -17.25
CA ILE A 24 5.77 -16.53 -16.98
C ILE A 24 4.29 -16.88 -17.13
N PHE A 25 3.97 -17.81 -18.04
CA PHE A 25 2.63 -18.34 -18.24
C PHE A 25 2.47 -19.56 -17.34
N ILE A 26 1.43 -19.55 -16.53
CA ILE A 26 1.13 -20.63 -15.59
C ILE A 26 -0.27 -21.16 -15.90
N ASP A 27 -0.36 -22.46 -16.15
CA ASP A 27 -1.64 -23.17 -16.20
C ASP A 27 -2.08 -23.37 -14.75
N VAL A 28 -3.14 -22.67 -14.36
CA VAL A 28 -3.62 -22.63 -12.97
C VAL A 28 -4.25 -23.97 -12.61
N ASP A 29 -3.79 -24.57 -11.50
CA ASP A 29 -4.31 -25.81 -10.96
C ASP A 29 -4.29 -25.75 -9.43
N GLY A 30 -5.47 -25.83 -8.81
CA GLY A 30 -5.63 -25.73 -7.37
C GLY A 30 -5.47 -24.32 -6.78
N ASP A 31 -5.41 -24.24 -5.47
CA ASP A 31 -5.16 -23.04 -4.66
C ASP A 31 -4.33 -23.40 -3.42
N GLU A 32 -3.13 -23.92 -3.67
CA GLU A 32 -2.19 -24.29 -2.61
C GLU A 32 -1.41 -23.06 -2.15
N TRP A 33 -1.27 -22.93 -0.84
CA TRP A 33 -0.52 -21.85 -0.22
C TRP A 33 0.75 -22.40 0.44
N GLU A 34 1.80 -21.60 0.41
CA GLU A 34 3.00 -21.89 1.18
C GLU A 34 2.65 -22.01 2.67
N GLU A 35 3.11 -23.09 3.32
CA GLU A 35 2.83 -23.38 4.73
C GLU A 35 3.29 -22.27 5.68
N SER A 36 4.30 -21.51 5.27
CA SER A 36 4.86 -20.41 6.05
C SER A 36 3.95 -19.17 6.10
N ILE A 37 2.91 -19.10 5.27
CA ILE A 37 1.98 -17.96 5.23
C ILE A 37 0.90 -18.14 6.29
N ASP A 38 0.83 -17.22 7.25
CA ASP A 38 -0.25 -17.21 8.23
C ASP A 38 -1.55 -16.66 7.62
N ARG A 39 -2.51 -17.55 7.37
CA ARG A 39 -3.84 -17.23 6.83
C ARG A 39 -4.89 -16.95 7.92
N SER A 40 -4.51 -17.01 9.20
CA SER A 40 -5.46 -16.74 10.29
C SER A 40 -5.93 -15.29 10.28
N SER A 41 -7.12 -15.05 10.81
CA SER A 41 -7.65 -13.69 11.03
C SER A 41 -7.10 -13.03 12.30
N THR A 42 -6.21 -13.72 13.04
CA THR A 42 -5.63 -13.19 14.27
C THR A 42 -4.76 -11.98 13.99
N LEU A 43 -5.05 -10.84 14.63
CA LEU A 43 -4.22 -9.65 14.53
C LEU A 43 -2.92 -9.83 15.32
N VAL A 44 -1.77 -9.68 14.66
CA VAL A 44 -0.45 -9.72 15.28
C VAL A 44 0.05 -8.28 15.40
N LYS A 45 -0.04 -7.69 16.61
CA LYS A 45 0.31 -6.28 16.85
C LYS A 45 1.82 -6.06 17.01
N GLU A 46 2.48 -6.94 17.75
CA GLU A 46 3.88 -6.75 18.11
C GLU A 46 4.83 -7.19 16.99
N CYS A 47 5.73 -6.31 16.60
CA CYS A 47 6.80 -6.62 15.66
C CYS A 47 8.15 -6.70 16.39
N ALA A 48 8.68 -7.90 16.53
CA ALA A 48 9.97 -8.15 17.19
C ALA A 48 11.18 -7.85 16.29
N LEU A 49 10.99 -7.75 14.97
CA LEU A 49 12.07 -7.55 14.00
C LEU A 49 12.78 -6.20 14.17
N THR A 50 14.07 -6.16 13.92
CA THR A 50 14.85 -4.93 13.79
C THR A 50 14.46 -4.14 12.55
N PRO A 51 14.77 -2.84 12.46
CA PRO A 51 14.54 -2.05 11.24
C PRO A 51 15.13 -2.68 9.98
N GLU A 52 16.32 -3.21 10.06
CA GLU A 52 17.05 -3.84 8.96
C GLU A 52 16.36 -5.15 8.50
N GLU A 53 15.91 -5.97 9.43
CA GLU A 53 15.15 -7.18 9.16
C GLU A 53 13.79 -6.88 8.53
N ILE A 54 13.10 -5.80 8.97
CA ILE A 54 11.84 -5.33 8.36
C ILE A 54 12.09 -4.96 6.89
N VAL A 55 13.13 -4.15 6.61
CA VAL A 55 13.47 -3.74 5.24
C VAL A 55 13.77 -4.95 4.37
N ALA A 56 14.54 -5.91 4.88
CA ALA A 56 14.85 -7.14 4.16
C ALA A 56 13.58 -7.97 3.87
N LYS A 57 12.70 -8.10 4.84
CA LYS A 57 11.44 -8.85 4.70
C LYS A 57 10.49 -8.20 3.70
N VAL A 58 10.33 -6.87 3.76
CA VAL A 58 9.56 -6.08 2.80
C VAL A 58 10.10 -6.24 1.37
N LYS A 59 11.45 -6.23 1.22
CA LYS A 59 12.10 -6.47 -0.08
C LYS A 59 11.81 -7.87 -0.60
N ASN A 60 12.00 -8.90 0.22
CA ASN A 60 11.82 -10.30 -0.15
C ASN A 60 10.36 -10.64 -0.47
N ALA A 61 9.42 -9.98 0.21
CA ALA A 61 7.99 -10.10 -0.05
C ALA A 61 7.52 -9.32 -1.31
N GLY A 62 8.43 -8.60 -1.97
CA GLY A 62 8.12 -7.85 -3.20
C GLY A 62 7.18 -6.67 -3.00
N VAL A 63 7.15 -6.08 -1.79
CA VAL A 63 6.24 -4.96 -1.51
C VAL A 63 6.67 -3.71 -2.27
N VAL A 64 5.76 -3.20 -3.09
CA VAL A 64 5.91 -1.97 -3.87
C VAL A 64 4.82 -0.96 -3.52
N GLY A 65 5.00 0.29 -3.91
CA GLY A 65 4.02 1.35 -3.72
C GLY A 65 2.73 1.06 -4.47
N MET A 66 1.60 1.01 -3.75
CA MET A 66 0.28 0.68 -4.31
C MET A 66 -0.54 1.90 -4.73
N GLY A 67 0.05 3.10 -4.63
CA GLY A 67 -0.57 4.37 -5.07
C GLY A 67 -0.36 4.70 -6.56
N GLY A 68 0.12 3.75 -7.38
CA GLY A 68 0.22 3.89 -8.84
C GLY A 68 1.63 3.70 -9.42
N ALA A 69 2.67 4.27 -8.83
CA ALA A 69 4.03 4.26 -9.39
C ALA A 69 4.78 2.93 -9.21
N CYS A 70 4.30 2.01 -8.39
CA CYS A 70 4.94 0.73 -8.07
C CYS A 70 6.42 0.85 -7.62
N PHE A 71 6.78 1.97 -6.99
CA PHE A 71 8.14 2.18 -6.51
C PHE A 71 8.46 1.23 -5.35
N PRO A 72 9.63 0.58 -5.33
CA PRO A 72 9.96 -0.40 -4.30
C PRO A 72 9.96 0.19 -2.89
N THR A 73 9.13 -0.35 -2.00
CA THR A 73 8.94 0.17 -0.63
C THR A 73 10.23 0.11 0.19
N HIS A 74 11.02 -0.97 0.06
CA HIS A 74 12.28 -1.11 0.78
C HIS A 74 13.30 0.00 0.43
N VAL A 75 13.25 0.55 -0.77
CA VAL A 75 14.12 1.68 -1.18
C VAL A 75 13.74 2.95 -0.45
N LYS A 76 12.43 3.25 -0.33
CA LYS A 76 11.95 4.40 0.48
C LYS A 76 12.32 4.28 1.97
N LEU A 77 12.44 3.06 2.47
CA LEU A 77 12.84 2.78 3.87
C LEU A 77 14.37 2.75 4.08
N SER A 78 15.15 2.93 3.00
CA SER A 78 16.62 2.97 3.03
C SER A 78 17.13 4.33 2.53
N PRO A 79 17.03 5.39 3.37
CA PRO A 79 17.43 6.73 2.97
C PRO A 79 18.85 6.79 2.44
N PRO A 80 19.12 7.65 1.42
CA PRO A 80 20.47 7.89 0.95
C PRO A 80 21.39 8.44 2.05
N PRO A 81 22.72 8.28 1.94
CA PRO A 81 23.65 8.86 2.90
C PRO A 81 23.40 10.37 3.10
N GLY A 82 23.40 10.81 4.35
CA GLY A 82 23.14 12.21 4.70
C GLY A 82 21.67 12.60 4.81
N CYS A 83 20.74 11.75 4.40
CA CYS A 83 19.31 11.96 4.58
C CYS A 83 18.80 11.20 5.80
N LYS A 84 17.86 11.79 6.54
CA LYS A 84 17.22 11.18 7.70
C LYS A 84 15.73 11.38 7.63
N ALA A 85 14.97 10.31 7.87
CA ALA A 85 13.53 10.41 8.07
C ALA A 85 13.21 11.06 9.42
N GLU A 86 12.16 11.88 9.46
CA GLU A 86 11.60 12.48 10.66
C GLU A 86 10.18 11.98 10.93
N CYS A 87 9.46 11.62 9.85
CA CYS A 87 8.12 11.06 9.92
C CYS A 87 7.82 10.12 8.76
N VAL A 88 6.80 9.27 8.98
CA VAL A 88 6.11 8.51 7.94
C VAL A 88 4.78 9.21 7.66
N ILE A 89 4.44 9.40 6.38
CA ILE A 89 3.13 9.91 5.96
C ILE A 89 2.43 8.84 5.15
N ILE A 90 1.25 8.44 5.61
CA ILE A 90 0.39 7.50 4.90
C ILE A 90 -0.59 8.29 4.03
N ASN A 91 -0.48 8.08 2.74
CA ASN A 91 -1.41 8.58 1.75
C ASN A 91 -2.66 7.69 1.71
N ALA A 92 -3.70 8.12 2.39
CA ALA A 92 -5.03 7.52 2.40
C ALA A 92 -6.07 8.50 1.80
N VAL A 93 -5.61 9.39 0.95
CA VAL A 93 -6.40 10.47 0.34
C VAL A 93 -7.40 9.93 -0.66
N GLU A 94 -6.93 9.06 -1.59
CA GLU A 94 -7.74 8.50 -2.68
C GLU A 94 -8.53 9.59 -3.42
N CYS A 95 -7.78 10.57 -4.00
CA CYS A 95 -8.37 11.73 -4.66
C CYS A 95 -8.88 11.47 -6.09
N GLU A 96 -8.54 10.33 -6.68
CA GLU A 96 -9.04 9.96 -8.01
C GLU A 96 -10.55 9.70 -7.97
N PRO A 97 -11.35 10.32 -8.87
CA PRO A 97 -12.78 10.12 -8.89
C PRO A 97 -13.17 8.64 -9.04
N TYR A 98 -14.20 8.23 -8.30
CA TYR A 98 -14.79 6.88 -8.29
C TYR A 98 -13.94 5.76 -7.70
N LEU A 99 -12.70 5.98 -7.31
CA LEU A 99 -11.92 4.99 -6.57
C LEU A 99 -12.40 4.91 -5.12
N THR A 100 -12.51 3.70 -4.60
CA THR A 100 -12.97 3.41 -3.24
C THR A 100 -12.21 2.26 -2.59
N ALA A 101 -11.14 1.79 -3.21
CA ALA A 101 -10.33 0.66 -2.72
C ALA A 101 -9.66 0.97 -1.37
N ASP A 102 -9.02 2.14 -1.26
CA ASP A 102 -8.32 2.57 -0.05
C ASP A 102 -9.31 2.93 1.07
N HIS A 103 -10.46 3.56 0.72
CA HIS A 103 -11.54 3.83 1.66
C HIS A 103 -12.08 2.54 2.29
N ARG A 104 -12.43 1.54 1.48
CA ARG A 104 -12.91 0.25 1.97
C ARG A 104 -11.86 -0.48 2.80
N LEU A 105 -10.59 -0.44 2.39
CA LEU A 105 -9.50 -1.02 3.14
C LEU A 105 -9.40 -0.43 4.55
N MET A 106 -9.48 0.89 4.69
CA MET A 106 -9.47 1.55 6.01
C MET A 106 -10.64 1.12 6.89
N LEU A 107 -11.84 0.93 6.32
CA LEU A 107 -13.01 0.51 7.09
C LEU A 107 -12.94 -0.96 7.51
N GLU A 108 -12.42 -1.83 6.67
CA GLU A 108 -12.43 -3.28 6.88
C GLU A 108 -11.18 -3.81 7.59
N LYS A 109 -10.03 -3.09 7.44
CA LYS A 109 -8.70 -3.53 7.87
C LYS A 109 -7.94 -2.45 8.67
N ALA A 110 -8.67 -1.64 9.43
CA ALA A 110 -8.10 -0.52 10.17
C ALA A 110 -6.95 -0.92 11.11
N ASP A 111 -7.10 -1.99 11.87
CA ASP A 111 -6.09 -2.44 12.83
C ASP A 111 -4.84 -2.94 12.11
N GLU A 112 -4.99 -3.73 11.06
CA GLU A 112 -3.88 -4.23 10.25
C GLU A 112 -3.13 -3.09 9.57
N VAL A 113 -3.84 -2.08 9.07
CA VAL A 113 -3.24 -0.86 8.50
C VAL A 113 -2.42 -0.13 9.57
N LEU A 114 -2.96 0.10 10.77
CA LEU A 114 -2.26 0.79 11.85
C LEU A 114 -1.02 0.05 12.34
N VAL A 115 -1.08 -1.28 12.43
CA VAL A 115 0.13 -2.10 12.69
C VAL A 115 1.14 -1.92 11.56
N GLY A 116 0.70 -1.94 10.30
CA GLY A 116 1.57 -1.68 9.15
C GLY A 116 2.24 -0.31 9.21
N VAL A 117 1.52 0.74 9.63
CA VAL A 117 2.09 2.08 9.85
C VAL A 117 3.15 2.03 10.97
N SER A 118 2.87 1.36 12.09
CA SER A 118 3.84 1.19 13.19
C SER A 118 5.11 0.47 12.74
N ILE A 119 4.98 -0.56 11.90
CA ILE A 119 6.11 -1.28 11.31
C ILE A 119 6.92 -0.36 10.38
N LEU A 120 6.25 0.44 9.54
CA LEU A 120 6.91 1.43 8.67
C LEU A 120 7.65 2.49 9.49
N MET A 121 7.06 2.98 10.58
CA MET A 121 7.72 3.92 11.50
C MET A 121 8.97 3.30 12.14
N LYS A 122 8.88 2.04 12.59
CA LYS A 122 10.02 1.30 13.14
C LYS A 122 11.13 1.12 12.10
N ALA A 123 10.78 0.72 10.88
CA ALA A 123 11.74 0.57 9.78
C ALA A 123 12.45 1.89 9.42
N ALA A 124 11.68 2.99 9.37
CA ALA A 124 12.21 4.33 9.11
C ALA A 124 12.92 4.97 10.31
N LYS A 125 12.90 4.31 11.48
CA LYS A 125 13.49 4.80 12.76
C LYS A 125 12.91 6.14 13.19
N VAL A 126 11.59 6.33 13.07
CA VAL A 126 10.86 7.54 13.44
C VAL A 126 9.78 7.23 14.48
N THR A 127 9.37 8.27 15.20
CA THR A 127 8.33 8.19 16.24
C THR A 127 7.03 8.89 15.86
N LYS A 128 6.96 9.47 14.63
CA LYS A 128 5.79 10.17 14.15
C LYS A 128 5.29 9.54 12.85
N GLY A 129 4.00 9.24 12.82
CA GLY A 129 3.26 8.75 11.65
C GLY A 129 2.00 9.60 11.44
N TYR A 130 1.76 10.01 10.21
CA TYR A 130 0.56 10.76 9.84
C TYR A 130 -0.23 9.97 8.81
N ILE A 131 -1.57 9.96 8.95
CA ILE A 131 -2.47 9.35 7.97
C ILE A 131 -3.35 10.44 7.39
N GLY A 132 -3.07 10.87 6.16
CA GLY A 132 -3.86 11.89 5.46
C GLY A 132 -5.09 11.27 4.81
N ILE A 133 -6.29 11.74 5.19
CA ILE A 133 -7.58 11.25 4.67
C ILE A 133 -8.41 12.47 4.24
N GLU A 134 -9.00 12.43 3.03
CA GLU A 134 -9.92 13.50 2.61
C GLU A 134 -11.22 13.51 3.41
N ASN A 135 -11.73 14.70 3.71
CA ASN A 135 -12.90 14.92 4.57
C ASN A 135 -14.24 14.48 3.95
N ASN A 136 -14.24 13.98 2.70
CA ASN A 136 -15.36 13.26 2.10
C ASN A 136 -15.49 11.80 2.59
N LYS A 137 -14.60 11.34 3.48
CA LYS A 137 -14.58 10.01 4.10
C LYS A 137 -14.71 10.12 5.64
N PRO A 138 -15.80 10.73 6.16
CA PRO A 138 -15.95 10.99 7.60
C PRO A 138 -15.98 9.72 8.45
N ASP A 139 -16.51 8.63 7.92
CA ASP A 139 -16.52 7.30 8.52
C ASP A 139 -15.12 6.73 8.72
N ALA A 140 -14.27 6.80 7.69
CA ALA A 140 -12.88 6.37 7.78
C ALA A 140 -12.07 7.26 8.74
N ILE A 141 -12.25 8.59 8.67
CA ILE A 141 -11.57 9.52 9.60
C ILE A 141 -11.92 9.18 11.04
N LYS A 142 -13.22 8.99 11.34
CA LYS A 142 -13.67 8.63 12.69
C LYS A 142 -13.05 7.32 13.15
N LEU A 143 -13.21 6.25 12.37
CA LEU A 143 -12.72 4.92 12.72
C LEU A 143 -11.20 4.90 12.92
N MET A 144 -10.46 5.47 11.96
CA MET A 144 -9.00 5.48 12.02
C MET A 144 -8.49 6.32 13.20
N THR A 145 -9.14 7.45 13.52
CA THR A 145 -8.77 8.29 14.68
C THR A 145 -9.01 7.55 15.99
N GLU A 146 -10.17 6.92 16.16
CA GLU A 146 -10.50 6.14 17.35
C GLU A 146 -9.50 4.99 17.57
N LYS A 147 -9.15 4.28 16.51
CA LYS A 147 -8.20 3.16 16.59
C LYS A 147 -6.75 3.62 16.74
N ALA A 148 -6.34 4.70 16.07
CA ALA A 148 -4.99 5.26 16.16
C ALA A 148 -4.60 5.68 17.59
N ALA A 149 -5.57 5.99 18.45
CA ALA A 149 -5.33 6.30 19.85
C ALA A 149 -4.60 5.16 20.63
N GLN A 150 -4.65 3.93 20.12
CA GLN A 150 -3.96 2.77 20.69
C GLN A 150 -2.51 2.61 20.15
N TYR A 151 -2.11 3.42 19.16
CA TYR A 151 -0.82 3.32 18.48
C TYR A 151 -0.01 4.61 18.69
N PRO A 152 0.97 4.64 19.62
CA PRO A 152 1.73 5.84 19.95
C PRO A 152 2.39 6.49 18.75
N GLY A 153 2.21 7.81 18.62
CA GLY A 153 2.82 8.62 17.56
C GLY A 153 2.12 8.60 16.22
N ILE A 154 0.96 7.91 16.08
CA ILE A 154 0.15 7.93 14.87
C ILE A 154 -0.98 8.96 15.01
N GLU A 155 -1.09 9.86 14.03
CA GLU A 155 -2.11 10.91 13.97
C GLU A 155 -2.86 10.85 12.64
N VAL A 156 -4.18 10.96 12.68
CA VAL A 156 -5.03 11.10 11.49
C VAL A 156 -5.21 12.57 11.17
N VAL A 157 -4.91 12.96 9.94
CA VAL A 157 -4.99 14.33 9.45
C VAL A 157 -6.11 14.44 8.41
N PRO A 158 -7.27 15.05 8.78
CA PRO A 158 -8.32 15.33 7.82
C PRO A 158 -7.87 16.39 6.81
N LEU A 159 -8.05 16.11 5.53
CA LEU A 159 -7.63 16.98 4.42
C LEU A 159 -8.83 17.45 3.61
N GLN A 160 -8.70 18.64 3.02
CA GLN A 160 -9.72 19.14 2.12
C GLN A 160 -9.78 18.32 0.84
N VAL A 161 -11.00 18.05 0.35
CA VAL A 161 -11.22 17.42 -0.96
C VAL A 161 -10.76 18.37 -2.06
N LYS A 162 -9.71 17.99 -2.76
CA LYS A 162 -9.26 18.65 -3.98
C LYS A 162 -8.32 17.74 -4.77
N TYR A 163 -8.27 17.95 -6.07
CA TYR A 163 -7.40 17.18 -6.94
C TYR A 163 -6.17 18.03 -7.34
N PRO A 164 -4.95 17.46 -7.25
CA PRO A 164 -4.57 16.12 -6.77
C PRO A 164 -4.04 16.15 -5.32
N GLN A 165 -4.91 16.18 -4.32
CA GLN A 165 -4.54 16.20 -2.88
C GLN A 165 -3.64 15.04 -2.47
N GLY A 166 -3.80 13.86 -3.13
CA GLY A 166 -2.94 12.69 -2.94
C GLY A 166 -1.60 12.73 -3.67
N GLY A 167 -1.31 13.80 -4.43
CA GLY A 167 0.03 13.99 -4.99
C GLY A 167 1.07 14.07 -3.88
N GLU A 168 2.14 13.25 -3.96
CA GLU A 168 3.10 13.05 -2.86
C GLU A 168 3.63 14.37 -2.27
N LYS A 169 4.03 15.33 -3.12
CA LYS A 169 4.55 16.63 -2.67
C LYS A 169 3.48 17.53 -2.06
N GLN A 170 2.26 17.49 -2.59
CA GLN A 170 1.12 18.24 -2.07
C GLN A 170 0.66 17.70 -0.73
N LEU A 171 0.64 16.38 -0.58
CA LEU A 171 0.34 15.73 0.68
C LEU A 171 1.34 16.11 1.77
N ILE A 172 2.64 16.12 1.46
CA ILE A 172 3.69 16.53 2.40
C ILE A 172 3.45 17.96 2.88
N ASP A 173 3.20 18.89 1.95
CA ASP A 173 2.93 20.29 2.29
C ASP A 173 1.66 20.42 3.16
N ALA A 174 0.59 19.74 2.79
CA ALA A 174 -0.67 19.77 3.54
C ALA A 174 -0.56 19.17 4.97
N VAL A 175 0.28 18.15 5.18
CA VAL A 175 0.36 17.41 6.46
C VAL A 175 1.40 18.01 7.38
N ILE A 176 2.58 18.38 6.88
CA ILE A 176 3.70 18.84 7.73
C ILE A 176 4.19 20.26 7.39
N GLY A 177 3.54 20.97 6.44
CA GLY A 177 3.88 22.34 6.06
C GLY A 177 5.26 22.50 5.42
N ARG A 178 5.80 21.45 4.79
CA ARG A 178 7.12 21.47 4.16
C ARG A 178 7.00 21.26 2.66
N GLN A 179 7.70 22.07 1.89
CA GLN A 179 7.71 21.98 0.42
C GLN A 179 8.94 21.19 -0.05
N VAL A 180 8.69 20.11 -0.79
CA VAL A 180 9.76 19.36 -1.45
C VAL A 180 10.29 20.19 -2.61
N PRO A 181 11.58 20.56 -2.62
CA PRO A 181 12.16 21.39 -3.69
C PRO A 181 12.02 20.77 -5.09
N ALA A 182 12.36 21.55 -6.11
CA ALA A 182 12.43 21.06 -7.48
C ALA A 182 13.42 19.89 -7.61
N PRO A 183 13.22 18.97 -8.59
CA PRO A 183 14.16 17.90 -8.84
C PRO A 183 15.61 18.41 -8.94
N PRO A 184 16.58 17.65 -8.38
CA PRO A 184 16.49 16.23 -8.00
C PRO A 184 15.97 15.94 -6.58
N ALA A 185 15.43 16.92 -5.87
CA ALA A 185 14.93 16.71 -4.51
C ALA A 185 13.73 15.74 -4.46
N ILE A 186 13.74 14.90 -3.45
CA ILE A 186 12.74 13.85 -3.17
C ILE A 186 12.17 14.03 -1.74
N PRO A 187 11.07 13.38 -1.36
CA PRO A 187 10.44 13.53 -0.06
C PRO A 187 11.36 13.43 1.16
N ILE A 188 12.34 12.55 1.13
CA ILE A 188 13.29 12.39 2.23
C ILE A 188 14.14 13.64 2.50
N ASN A 189 14.33 14.52 1.51
CA ASN A 189 15.06 15.80 1.71
C ASN A 189 14.34 16.76 2.64
N VAL A 190 13.04 16.55 2.87
CA VAL A 190 12.23 17.27 3.86
C VAL A 190 11.85 16.41 5.05
N GLY A 191 12.52 15.27 5.24
CA GLY A 191 12.34 14.35 6.36
C GLY A 191 11.11 13.43 6.26
N ALA A 192 10.43 13.39 5.11
CA ALA A 192 9.22 12.60 4.93
C ALA A 192 9.48 11.28 4.18
N VAL A 193 8.90 10.18 4.69
CA VAL A 193 8.75 8.92 3.97
C VAL A 193 7.27 8.72 3.70
N VAL A 194 6.86 8.78 2.44
CA VAL A 194 5.46 8.67 2.04
C VAL A 194 5.15 7.26 1.53
N GLN A 195 4.09 6.66 2.04
CA GLN A 195 3.57 5.36 1.61
C GLN A 195 2.05 5.43 1.40
N ASN A 196 1.50 4.67 0.45
CA ASN A 196 0.05 4.52 0.30
C ASN A 196 -0.52 3.63 1.41
N VAL A 197 -1.79 3.80 1.77
CA VAL A 197 -2.46 3.02 2.82
C VAL A 197 -2.52 1.52 2.50
N GLY A 198 -2.74 1.14 1.25
CA GLY A 198 -2.66 -0.26 0.81
C GLY A 198 -1.25 -0.83 0.93
N THR A 199 -0.22 0.00 0.73
CA THR A 199 1.18 -0.40 0.97
C THR A 199 1.42 -0.66 2.45
N ALA A 200 0.86 0.15 3.36
CA ALA A 200 0.98 -0.10 4.80
C ALA A 200 0.33 -1.44 5.19
N PHE A 201 -0.84 -1.74 4.64
CA PHE A 201 -1.48 -3.04 4.80
C PHE A 201 -0.62 -4.20 4.26
N ALA A 202 -0.06 -4.06 3.05
CA ALA A 202 0.83 -5.07 2.47
C ALA A 202 2.11 -5.27 3.30
N VAL A 203 2.63 -4.22 3.94
CA VAL A 203 3.77 -4.34 4.89
C VAL A 203 3.35 -5.15 6.12
N TYR A 204 2.16 -4.92 6.67
CA TYR A 204 1.62 -5.76 7.74
C TYR A 204 1.57 -7.24 7.32
N GLU A 205 0.96 -7.52 6.17
CA GLU A 205 0.87 -8.90 5.66
C GLU A 205 2.26 -9.54 5.45
N ALA A 206 3.20 -8.80 4.86
CA ALA A 206 4.55 -9.29 4.63
C ALA A 206 5.31 -9.58 5.92
N VAL A 207 5.23 -8.69 6.91
CA VAL A 207 6.03 -8.77 8.13
C VAL A 207 5.40 -9.70 9.15
N GLN A 208 4.10 -9.59 9.37
CA GLN A 208 3.40 -10.32 10.42
C GLN A 208 2.78 -11.64 9.96
N LYS A 209 2.41 -11.73 8.69
CA LYS A 209 1.73 -12.90 8.11
C LYS A 209 2.60 -13.70 7.16
N ASN A 210 3.83 -13.25 6.93
CA ASN A 210 4.75 -13.84 5.95
C ASN A 210 4.13 -13.96 4.53
N LYS A 211 3.15 -13.11 4.22
CA LYS A 211 2.43 -13.11 2.95
C LYS A 211 3.08 -12.13 1.96
N PRO A 212 3.64 -12.60 0.84
CA PRO A 212 4.17 -11.73 -0.20
C PRO A 212 3.06 -10.90 -0.86
N LEU A 213 3.45 -9.79 -1.50
CA LEU A 213 2.52 -8.96 -2.26
C LEU A 213 2.17 -9.64 -3.59
N PHE A 214 1.06 -10.34 -3.64
CA PHE A 214 0.52 -10.94 -4.86
C PHE A 214 -0.97 -10.65 -5.07
N GLU A 215 -1.59 -9.93 -4.14
CA GLU A 215 -2.99 -9.50 -4.19
C GLU A 215 -3.10 -7.99 -3.94
N ARG A 216 -4.11 -7.39 -4.52
CA ARG A 216 -4.48 -6.01 -4.22
C ARG A 216 -5.99 -5.81 -4.37
N ILE A 217 -6.51 -4.75 -3.74
CA ILE A 217 -7.88 -4.31 -3.97
C ILE A 217 -7.91 -3.46 -5.24
N VAL A 218 -8.86 -3.75 -6.13
CA VAL A 218 -9.07 -3.05 -7.39
C VAL A 218 -10.52 -2.60 -7.47
N THR A 219 -10.74 -1.30 -7.69
CA THR A 219 -12.06 -0.75 -7.97
C THR A 219 -12.41 -0.96 -9.44
N VAL A 220 -13.56 -1.59 -9.70
CA VAL A 220 -14.15 -1.70 -11.03
C VAL A 220 -15.43 -0.87 -11.04
N THR A 221 -15.45 0.17 -11.88
CA THR A 221 -16.55 1.14 -11.94
C THR A 221 -16.68 1.72 -13.35
N GLY A 222 -17.77 2.41 -13.59
CA GLY A 222 -18.06 3.07 -14.87
C GLY A 222 -19.54 3.05 -15.20
N LYS A 223 -19.95 3.89 -16.16
CA LYS A 223 -21.37 4.04 -16.53
C LYS A 223 -21.98 2.74 -17.09
N SER A 224 -21.17 1.87 -17.68
CA SER A 224 -21.61 0.61 -18.29
C SER A 224 -21.38 -0.60 -17.36
N VAL A 225 -20.84 -0.38 -16.17
CA VAL A 225 -20.64 -1.44 -15.17
C VAL A 225 -21.96 -1.65 -14.43
N LYS A 226 -22.44 -2.88 -14.39
CA LYS A 226 -23.73 -3.23 -13.82
C LYS A 226 -23.72 -3.18 -12.29
N ASN A 227 -22.68 -3.71 -11.67
CA ASN A 227 -22.49 -3.78 -10.22
C ASN A 227 -21.10 -3.25 -9.84
N PRO A 228 -20.88 -1.92 -9.81
CA PRO A 228 -19.59 -1.36 -9.43
C PRO A 228 -19.11 -1.89 -8.08
N SER A 229 -17.87 -2.39 -8.01
CA SER A 229 -17.38 -3.12 -6.84
C SER A 229 -15.87 -2.98 -6.66
N ASN A 230 -15.42 -3.26 -5.44
CA ASN A 230 -14.01 -3.46 -5.13
C ASN A 230 -13.74 -4.97 -5.03
N PHE A 231 -12.73 -5.43 -5.74
CA PHE A 231 -12.33 -6.83 -5.77
C PHE A 231 -10.96 -7.01 -5.13
N LEU A 232 -10.82 -8.00 -4.25
CA LEU A 232 -9.50 -8.51 -3.86
C LEU A 232 -9.00 -9.41 -4.98
N THR A 233 -7.98 -8.96 -5.69
CA THR A 233 -7.56 -9.54 -6.97
C THR A 233 -6.12 -9.99 -6.90
N ARG A 234 -5.83 -11.19 -7.37
CA ARG A 234 -4.47 -11.70 -7.56
C ARG A 234 -3.82 -11.07 -8.79
N MET A 235 -2.53 -10.83 -8.70
CA MET A 235 -1.74 -10.38 -9.86
C MET A 235 -1.81 -11.42 -10.97
N GLY A 236 -2.10 -10.96 -12.19
CA GLY A 236 -2.28 -11.80 -13.36
C GLY A 236 -3.73 -12.17 -13.68
N THR A 237 -4.70 -11.80 -12.84
CA THR A 237 -6.14 -11.95 -13.15
C THR A 237 -6.48 -11.13 -14.39
N PRO A 238 -7.09 -11.71 -15.43
CA PRO A 238 -7.54 -10.99 -16.61
C PRO A 238 -8.57 -9.92 -16.27
N MET A 239 -8.43 -8.73 -16.86
CA MET A 239 -9.39 -7.62 -16.63
C MET A 239 -10.82 -7.99 -17.05
N SER A 240 -10.98 -8.82 -18.08
CA SER A 240 -12.29 -9.33 -18.52
C SER A 240 -13.04 -10.03 -17.38
N GLN A 241 -12.35 -10.87 -16.59
CA GLN A 241 -12.98 -11.55 -15.43
C GLN A 241 -13.53 -10.57 -14.40
N LEU A 242 -12.82 -9.47 -14.16
CA LEU A 242 -13.28 -8.44 -13.22
C LEU A 242 -14.47 -7.66 -13.77
N ILE A 243 -14.47 -7.37 -15.08
CA ILE A 243 -15.58 -6.71 -15.77
C ILE A 243 -16.82 -7.60 -15.77
N ASP A 244 -16.64 -8.88 -16.07
CA ASP A 244 -17.74 -9.87 -16.11
C ASP A 244 -18.35 -10.09 -14.70
N ALA A 245 -17.55 -9.93 -13.64
CA ALA A 245 -18.01 -10.05 -12.26
C ALA A 245 -18.70 -8.78 -11.73
N ALA A 246 -18.47 -7.63 -12.34
CA ALA A 246 -19.03 -6.33 -11.97
C ALA A 246 -20.24 -5.98 -12.86
#